data_41b867f9437209658f59f3ea940e1798
#
_entry.id   41b867f9437209658f59f3ea940e1798
#
_cell.length_a   1.000
_cell.length_b   1.000
_cell.length_c   1.000
_cell.angle_alpha   90.00
_cell.angle_beta   90.00
_cell.angle_gamma   90.00
#
_symmetry.space_group_name_H-M   'P 1'
#
loop_
_entity.id
_entity.type
_entity.pdbx_description
1 polymer ?
#
loop_
_entity_poly.entity_id
_entity_poly.type
_entity_poly.pdbx_seq_one_letter_code
_entity_poly.pdbx_strand_id
1 'polypeptide(L)'
;TELHKKEGNNIKLEHMFADNCSMQLVRAPKQFDVIVCDNLFGDMLSDCAAMLTGSLGMLPSASLGAPNKDGIRKAMYEPVHGSAPDITGKGVANPLAQVLSFTMMLRYSFDYNQEADLIENAVSEALSSGARTPDLGGGSKNVSTTEMMDLVINSMNNYKSVSYTHLRAHETT
;
A
#
# COMPACT_ATOMS: atom_id res chain seq x y z
N THR A 1 -6.81 -13.87 23.89
CA THR A 1 -5.43 -14.03 24.40
C THR A 1 -5.24 -13.22 25.67
N GLU A 2 -4.18 -13.49 26.44
CA GLU A 2 -3.86 -12.75 27.68
C GLU A 2 -3.57 -11.28 27.40
N LEU A 3 -2.86 -10.97 26.31
CA LEU A 3 -2.57 -9.60 25.89
C LEU A 3 -3.86 -8.80 25.61
N HIS A 4 -4.78 -9.40 24.87
CA HIS A 4 -6.08 -8.77 24.59
C HIS A 4 -6.86 -8.44 25.87
N LYS A 5 -6.83 -9.34 26.88
CA LYS A 5 -7.48 -9.10 28.19
C LYS A 5 -6.84 -7.93 28.95
N LYS A 6 -5.54 -7.68 28.76
CA LYS A 6 -4.80 -6.61 29.47
C LYS A 6 -4.93 -5.26 28.78
N GLU A 7 -4.87 -5.22 27.46
CA GLU A 7 -4.64 -4.01 26.68
C GLU A 7 -5.69 -3.76 25.58
N GLY A 8 -6.54 -4.77 25.27
CA GLY A 8 -7.46 -4.76 24.13
C GLY A 8 -8.92 -4.45 24.43
N ASN A 9 -9.26 -3.75 25.52
CA ASN A 9 -10.63 -3.54 25.98
C ASN A 9 -11.59 -2.93 24.95
N ASN A 10 -11.07 -2.21 23.94
CA ASN A 10 -11.85 -1.57 22.89
C ASN A 10 -11.73 -2.27 21.53
N ILE A 11 -11.07 -3.44 21.48
CA ILE A 11 -10.82 -4.18 20.25
C ILE A 11 -11.65 -5.47 20.28
N LYS A 12 -12.50 -5.67 19.28
CA LYS A 12 -13.19 -6.96 19.08
C LYS A 12 -12.19 -7.97 18.55
N LEU A 13 -11.91 -9.01 19.34
CA LEU A 13 -11.04 -10.12 18.93
C LEU A 13 -11.87 -11.34 18.58
N GLU A 14 -11.67 -11.86 17.39
CA GLU A 14 -12.23 -13.14 16.93
C GLU A 14 -11.11 -14.09 16.55
N HIS A 15 -11.34 -15.39 16.70
CA HIS A 15 -10.42 -16.43 16.25
C HIS A 15 -11.03 -17.17 15.06
N MET A 16 -10.22 -17.41 14.05
CA MET A 16 -10.63 -18.09 12.83
C MET A 16 -9.54 -19.06 12.36
N PHE A 17 -9.93 -20.23 11.86
CA PHE A 17 -9.01 -21.11 11.19
C PHE A 17 -8.54 -20.53 9.86
N ALA A 18 -7.31 -20.81 9.47
CA ALA A 18 -6.69 -20.20 8.29
C ALA A 18 -7.42 -20.53 6.99
N ASP A 19 -7.92 -21.74 6.84
CA ASP A 19 -8.74 -22.17 5.69
C ASP A 19 -10.05 -21.38 5.59
N ASN A 20 -10.75 -21.23 6.72
CA ASN A 20 -11.95 -20.40 6.78
C ASN A 20 -11.63 -18.92 6.52
N CYS A 21 -10.52 -18.40 7.06
CA CYS A 21 -10.08 -17.03 6.81
C CYS A 21 -9.85 -16.79 5.32
N SER A 22 -9.21 -17.71 4.61
CA SER A 22 -9.02 -17.66 3.16
C SER A 22 -10.35 -17.55 2.41
N MET A 23 -11.33 -18.37 2.75
CA MET A 23 -12.67 -18.30 2.14
C MET A 23 -13.38 -16.98 2.44
N GLN A 24 -13.28 -16.50 3.68
CA GLN A 24 -13.93 -15.27 4.12
C GLN A 24 -13.29 -14.01 3.50
N LEU A 25 -11.98 -14.02 3.26
CA LEU A 25 -11.30 -12.95 2.51
C LEU A 25 -11.91 -12.76 1.12
N VAL A 26 -12.18 -13.85 0.42
CA VAL A 26 -12.80 -13.78 -0.91
C VAL A 26 -14.28 -13.40 -0.83
N ARG A 27 -15.01 -13.96 0.15
CA ARG A 27 -16.46 -13.79 0.28
C ARG A 27 -16.87 -12.44 0.83
N ALA A 28 -16.20 -11.97 1.87
CA ALA A 28 -16.58 -10.78 2.63
C ALA A 28 -15.35 -10.09 3.24
N PRO A 29 -14.43 -9.54 2.40
CA PRO A 29 -13.16 -8.97 2.88
C PRO A 29 -13.35 -7.81 3.85
N LYS A 30 -14.42 -7.05 3.73
CA LYS A 30 -14.70 -5.86 4.57
C LYS A 30 -15.02 -6.19 6.04
N GLN A 31 -15.14 -7.46 6.41
CA GLN A 31 -15.31 -7.85 7.82
C GLN A 31 -13.99 -7.78 8.61
N PHE A 32 -12.85 -7.73 7.92
CA PHE A 32 -11.54 -7.72 8.54
C PHE A 32 -10.96 -6.31 8.58
N ASP A 33 -10.61 -5.83 9.76
CA ASP A 33 -9.80 -4.62 9.92
C ASP A 33 -8.31 -4.99 10.00
N VAL A 34 -7.98 -6.00 10.82
CA VAL A 34 -6.60 -6.49 11.00
C VAL A 34 -6.64 -8.01 11.17
N ILE A 35 -5.75 -8.71 10.47
CA ILE A 35 -5.53 -10.15 10.61
C ILE A 35 -4.15 -10.37 11.21
N VAL A 36 -4.08 -11.14 12.32
CA VAL A 36 -2.82 -11.56 12.93
C VAL A 36 -2.67 -13.08 12.74
N CYS A 37 -1.59 -13.48 12.10
CA CYS A 37 -1.27 -14.87 11.83
C CYS A 37 0.24 -15.11 11.87
N ASP A 38 0.66 -16.37 11.80
CA ASP A 38 2.06 -16.71 11.62
C ASP A 38 2.53 -16.44 10.17
N ASN A 39 3.84 -16.55 9.94
CA ASN A 39 4.45 -16.22 8.67
C ASN A 39 3.86 -17.02 7.49
N LEU A 40 3.74 -18.34 7.63
CA LEU A 40 3.29 -19.21 6.53
C LEU A 40 1.86 -18.86 6.08
N PHE A 41 0.94 -18.78 7.03
CA PHE A 41 -0.44 -18.43 6.71
C PHE A 41 -0.58 -16.97 6.33
N GLY A 42 0.27 -16.08 6.89
CA GLY A 42 0.32 -14.67 6.52
C GLY A 42 0.64 -14.49 5.05
N ASP A 43 1.66 -15.15 4.54
CA ASP A 43 2.05 -15.10 3.13
C ASP A 43 0.92 -15.61 2.22
N MET A 44 0.31 -16.75 2.57
CA MET A 44 -0.80 -17.30 1.77
C MET A 44 -2.03 -16.40 1.78
N LEU A 45 -2.40 -15.83 2.94
CA LEU A 45 -3.58 -14.98 3.07
C LEU A 45 -3.36 -13.60 2.42
N SER A 46 -2.15 -13.04 2.49
CA SER A 46 -1.84 -11.77 1.81
C SER A 46 -1.88 -11.92 0.30
N ASP A 47 -1.41 -13.02 -0.26
CA ASP A 47 -1.50 -13.30 -1.70
C ASP A 47 -2.97 -13.44 -2.15
N CYS A 48 -3.80 -14.14 -1.37
CA CYS A 48 -5.25 -14.20 -1.62
C CYS A 48 -5.89 -12.80 -1.56
N ALA A 49 -5.52 -12.00 -0.56
CA ALA A 49 -6.05 -10.65 -0.38
C ALA A 49 -5.60 -9.70 -1.52
N ALA A 50 -4.39 -9.88 -2.05
CA ALA A 50 -3.88 -9.10 -3.17
C ALA A 50 -4.77 -9.21 -4.42
N MET A 51 -5.37 -10.38 -4.65
CA MET A 51 -6.28 -10.59 -5.77
C MET A 51 -7.57 -9.77 -5.66
N LEU A 52 -7.95 -9.33 -4.46
CA LEU A 52 -9.08 -8.41 -4.27
C LEU A 52 -8.78 -7.00 -4.79
N THR A 53 -7.52 -6.60 -4.81
CA THR A 53 -7.05 -5.33 -5.40
C THR A 53 -6.76 -5.46 -6.90
N GLY A 54 -6.75 -6.67 -7.42
CA GLY A 54 -6.53 -7.00 -8.82
C GLY A 54 -5.12 -7.43 -9.19
N SER A 55 -4.12 -7.19 -8.35
CA SER A 55 -2.72 -7.59 -8.61
C SER A 55 -1.86 -7.57 -7.36
N LEU A 56 -0.88 -8.50 -7.29
CA LEU A 56 0.23 -8.45 -6.34
C LEU A 56 1.07 -7.16 -6.48
N GLY A 57 1.11 -6.58 -7.67
CA GLY A 57 1.78 -5.30 -7.95
C GLY A 57 1.18 -4.08 -7.26
N MET A 58 0.12 -4.26 -6.46
CA MET A 58 -0.51 -3.23 -5.64
C MET A 58 -0.19 -3.33 -4.16
N LEU A 59 0.45 -4.43 -3.71
CA LEU A 59 0.61 -4.72 -2.28
C LEU A 59 1.99 -4.29 -1.76
N PRO A 60 2.04 -3.25 -0.90
CA PRO A 60 3.25 -2.91 -0.16
C PRO A 60 3.40 -3.79 1.08
N SER A 61 4.61 -3.86 1.62
CA SER A 61 4.85 -4.45 2.93
C SER A 61 5.91 -3.70 3.74
N ALA A 62 5.89 -3.93 5.05
CA ALA A 62 6.85 -3.38 5.99
C ALA A 62 7.17 -4.40 7.09
N SER A 63 8.45 -4.65 7.31
CA SER A 63 8.96 -5.41 8.45
C SER A 63 9.57 -4.44 9.44
N LEU A 64 8.94 -4.27 10.60
CA LEU A 64 9.33 -3.28 11.60
C LEU A 64 9.94 -3.97 12.83
N GLY A 65 11.17 -3.62 13.16
CA GLY A 65 11.83 -4.03 14.40
C GLY A 65 11.28 -3.31 15.63
N ALA A 66 11.64 -3.80 16.82
CA ALA A 66 11.36 -3.09 18.05
C ALA A 66 12.10 -1.75 18.08
N PRO A 67 11.50 -0.68 18.64
CA PRO A 67 12.19 0.59 18.81
C PRO A 67 13.35 0.47 19.80
N ASN A 68 14.44 1.17 19.54
CA ASN A 68 15.53 1.35 20.46
C ASN A 68 15.15 2.38 21.55
N LYS A 69 16.13 2.75 22.41
CA LYS A 69 15.92 3.72 23.49
C LYS A 69 15.52 5.12 23.01
N ASP A 70 15.90 5.47 21.77
CA ASP A 70 15.61 6.77 21.14
C ASP A 70 14.32 6.72 20.30
N GLY A 71 13.57 5.62 20.33
CA GLY A 71 12.36 5.41 19.55
C GLY A 71 12.61 4.99 18.10
N ILE A 72 13.88 4.91 17.67
CA ILE A 72 14.26 4.52 16.31
C ILE A 72 14.18 3.00 16.18
N ARG A 73 13.56 2.52 15.10
CA ARG A 73 13.49 1.10 14.77
C ARG A 73 14.17 0.78 13.45
N LYS A 74 14.80 -0.37 13.36
CA LYS A 74 15.24 -0.95 12.10
C LYS A 74 14.00 -1.38 11.34
N ALA A 75 13.96 -1.10 10.05
CA ALA A 75 12.81 -1.45 9.21
C ALA A 75 13.28 -1.84 7.80
N MET A 76 12.48 -2.67 7.15
CA MET A 76 12.60 -3.02 5.73
C MET A 76 11.24 -2.78 5.09
N TYR A 77 11.25 -2.18 3.91
CA TYR A 77 10.06 -1.85 3.13
C TYR A 77 10.23 -2.39 1.73
N GLU A 78 9.36 -3.28 1.33
CA GLU A 78 9.42 -3.94 0.03
C GLU A 78 8.02 -4.32 -0.46
N PRO A 79 7.80 -4.48 -1.77
CA PRO A 79 6.60 -5.12 -2.27
C PRO A 79 6.45 -6.55 -1.73
N VAL A 80 5.22 -7.04 -1.65
CA VAL A 80 4.95 -8.44 -1.29
C VAL A 80 5.40 -9.38 -2.42
N HIS A 81 5.28 -8.94 -3.69
CA HIS A 81 5.66 -9.74 -4.86
C HIS A 81 7.18 -9.95 -4.97
N GLY A 82 7.57 -11.05 -5.63
CA GLY A 82 8.96 -11.37 -5.97
C GLY A 82 9.49 -10.58 -7.18
N SER A 83 10.64 -11.03 -7.70
CA SER A 83 11.41 -10.34 -8.77
C SER A 83 10.89 -10.55 -10.19
N ALA A 84 10.00 -11.52 -10.42
CA ALA A 84 9.39 -11.84 -11.72
C ALA A 84 10.40 -11.80 -12.91
N PRO A 85 11.42 -12.68 -12.92
CA PRO A 85 12.52 -12.64 -13.90
C PRO A 85 12.05 -12.80 -15.35
N ASP A 86 10.89 -13.43 -15.56
CA ASP A 86 10.28 -13.67 -16.86
C ASP A 86 9.80 -12.39 -17.57
N ILE A 87 9.56 -11.31 -16.82
CA ILE A 87 9.16 -10.00 -17.38
C ILE A 87 10.26 -8.95 -17.29
N THR A 88 11.47 -9.33 -16.88
CA THR A 88 12.61 -8.41 -16.79
C THR A 88 12.89 -7.72 -18.14
N GLY A 89 13.04 -6.40 -18.10
CA GLY A 89 13.35 -5.58 -19.29
C GLY A 89 12.16 -5.32 -20.22
N LYS A 90 10.98 -5.92 -19.99
CA LYS A 90 9.80 -5.74 -20.86
C LYS A 90 9.02 -4.44 -20.61
N GLY A 91 9.30 -3.71 -19.52
CA GLY A 91 8.61 -2.47 -19.18
C GLY A 91 7.13 -2.64 -18.83
N VAL A 92 6.72 -3.84 -18.41
CA VAL A 92 5.30 -4.18 -18.13
C VAL A 92 4.99 -4.35 -16.65
N ALA A 93 6.00 -4.36 -15.78
CA ALA A 93 5.82 -4.52 -14.34
C ALA A 93 5.04 -3.32 -13.75
N ASN A 94 4.13 -3.62 -12.84
CA ASN A 94 3.43 -2.60 -12.06
C ASN A 94 4.37 -2.02 -10.98
N PRO A 95 4.66 -0.71 -10.97
CA PRO A 95 5.59 -0.13 -10.01
C PRO A 95 4.91 0.29 -8.69
N LEU A 96 3.57 0.20 -8.61
CA LEU A 96 2.81 0.84 -7.53
C LEU A 96 3.05 0.23 -6.16
N ALA A 97 3.26 -1.09 -6.05
CA ALA A 97 3.60 -1.72 -4.78
C ALA A 97 4.92 -1.18 -4.21
N GLN A 98 5.92 -0.91 -5.06
CA GLN A 98 7.19 -0.31 -4.63
C GLN A 98 7.00 1.15 -4.19
N VAL A 99 6.20 1.92 -4.91
CA VAL A 99 5.84 3.30 -4.54
C VAL A 99 5.10 3.32 -3.19
N LEU A 100 4.13 2.44 -3.00
CA LEU A 100 3.38 2.34 -1.75
C LEU A 100 4.25 1.81 -0.58
N SER A 101 5.23 0.94 -0.84
CA SER A 101 6.22 0.56 0.18
C SER A 101 7.09 1.75 0.59
N PHE A 102 7.42 2.63 -0.34
CA PHE A 102 8.11 3.89 -0.04
C PHE A 102 7.23 4.82 0.82
N THR A 103 5.92 4.92 0.56
CA THR A 103 5.03 5.71 1.44
C THR A 103 4.97 5.16 2.86
N MET A 104 4.99 3.83 3.03
CA MET A 104 5.09 3.22 4.36
C MET A 104 6.39 3.61 5.07
N MET A 105 7.52 3.68 4.35
CA MET A 105 8.80 4.16 4.89
C MET A 105 8.70 5.61 5.37
N LEU A 106 8.13 6.49 4.56
CA LEU A 106 7.93 7.90 4.92
C LEU A 106 7.10 8.01 6.20
N ARG A 107 6.03 7.24 6.31
CA ARG A 107 5.10 7.26 7.44
C ARG A 107 5.69 6.65 8.70
N TYR A 108 6.27 5.45 8.63
CA TYR A 108 6.66 4.67 9.81
C TYR A 108 8.09 4.93 10.30
N SER A 109 9.01 5.34 9.43
CA SER A 109 10.39 5.63 9.81
C SER A 109 10.69 7.12 9.95
N PHE A 110 10.01 7.98 9.20
CA PHE A 110 10.34 9.41 9.14
C PHE A 110 9.22 10.33 9.62
N ASP A 111 8.03 9.79 9.94
CA ASP A 111 6.84 10.56 10.32
C ASP A 111 6.41 11.64 9.28
N TYR A 112 6.75 11.42 8.01
CA TYR A 112 6.39 12.28 6.87
C TYR A 112 5.01 11.87 6.34
N ASN A 113 3.98 12.08 7.17
CA ASN A 113 2.62 11.66 6.88
C ASN A 113 2.01 12.42 5.69
N GLN A 114 2.27 13.72 5.58
CA GLN A 114 1.75 14.56 4.48
C GLN A 114 2.35 14.18 3.12
N GLU A 115 3.64 13.87 3.08
CA GLU A 115 4.32 13.41 1.88
C GLU A 115 3.84 12.02 1.46
N ALA A 116 3.60 11.14 2.43
CA ALA A 116 3.02 9.83 2.18
C ALA A 116 1.60 9.96 1.60
N ASP A 117 0.74 10.78 2.21
CA ASP A 117 -0.63 11.03 1.73
C ASP A 117 -0.63 11.63 0.32
N LEU A 118 0.30 12.56 0.01
CA LEU A 118 0.44 13.14 -1.32
C LEU A 118 0.69 12.05 -2.37
N ILE A 119 1.60 11.12 -2.11
CA ILE A 119 1.95 10.04 -3.03
C ILE A 119 0.79 9.05 -3.18
N GLU A 120 0.15 8.66 -2.08
CA GLU A 120 -0.99 7.74 -2.10
C GLU A 120 -2.18 8.33 -2.87
N ASN A 121 -2.46 9.62 -2.71
CA ASN A 121 -3.47 10.33 -3.47
C ASN A 121 -3.12 10.38 -4.96
N ALA A 122 -1.86 10.63 -5.31
CA ALA A 122 -1.39 10.64 -6.69
C ALA A 122 -1.52 9.26 -7.36
N VAL A 123 -1.22 8.18 -6.64
CA VAL A 123 -1.46 6.80 -7.10
C VAL A 123 -2.96 6.57 -7.35
N SER A 124 -3.80 6.98 -6.41
CA SER A 124 -5.26 6.85 -6.54
C SER A 124 -5.81 7.62 -7.76
N GLU A 125 -5.29 8.82 -8.02
CA GLU A 125 -5.68 9.63 -9.17
C GLU A 125 -5.23 8.99 -10.49
N ALA A 126 -3.98 8.51 -10.56
CA ALA A 126 -3.47 7.79 -11.73
C ALA A 126 -4.37 6.58 -12.08
N LEU A 127 -4.76 5.79 -11.08
CA LEU A 127 -5.68 4.67 -11.26
C LEU A 127 -7.10 5.14 -11.65
N SER A 128 -7.59 6.22 -11.05
CA SER A 128 -8.92 6.78 -11.35
C SER A 128 -9.02 7.34 -12.76
N SER A 129 -7.89 7.75 -13.36
CA SER A 129 -7.82 8.17 -14.78
C SER A 129 -8.04 7.01 -15.76
N GLY A 130 -8.15 5.77 -15.28
CA GLY A 130 -8.31 4.55 -16.08
C GLY A 130 -6.99 3.90 -16.51
N ALA A 131 -5.85 4.42 -16.09
CA ALA A 131 -4.54 3.84 -16.38
C ALA A 131 -4.36 2.50 -15.66
N ARG A 132 -3.88 1.49 -16.39
CA ARG A 132 -3.61 0.14 -15.86
C ARG A 132 -2.36 -0.43 -16.50
N THR A 133 -1.50 -0.99 -15.66
CA THR A 133 -0.45 -1.92 -16.14
C THR A 133 -1.08 -3.26 -16.51
N PRO A 134 -0.42 -4.10 -17.34
CA PRO A 134 -1.00 -5.33 -17.85
C PRO A 134 -1.55 -6.30 -16.79
N ASP A 135 -0.94 -6.32 -15.61
CA ASP A 135 -1.35 -7.16 -14.46
C ASP A 135 -2.72 -6.79 -13.87
N LEU A 136 -3.08 -5.51 -13.93
CA LEU A 136 -4.36 -5.02 -13.39
C LEU A 136 -5.55 -5.28 -14.30
N GLY A 137 -5.32 -5.41 -15.62
CA GLY A 137 -6.38 -5.61 -16.59
C GLY A 137 -7.48 -4.52 -16.59
N GLY A 138 -8.45 -4.63 -17.46
CA GLY A 138 -9.74 -3.91 -17.39
C GLY A 138 -9.71 -2.37 -17.45
N GLY A 139 -8.56 -1.75 -17.68
CA GLY A 139 -8.44 -0.28 -17.77
C GLY A 139 -8.86 0.26 -19.15
N SER A 140 -9.22 1.53 -19.19
CA SER A 140 -9.44 2.26 -20.44
C SER A 140 -8.14 2.62 -21.14
N LYS A 141 -7.01 2.62 -20.41
CA LYS A 141 -5.68 2.98 -20.90
C LYS A 141 -4.64 2.00 -20.36
N ASN A 142 -4.08 1.16 -21.23
CA ASN A 142 -2.93 0.33 -20.88
C ASN A 142 -1.66 1.16 -20.91
N VAL A 143 -0.86 1.05 -19.87
CA VAL A 143 0.39 1.82 -19.67
C VAL A 143 1.54 0.90 -19.28
N SER A 144 2.75 1.28 -19.66
CA SER A 144 3.99 0.66 -19.24
C SER A 144 4.35 1.05 -17.80
N THR A 145 5.37 0.40 -17.24
CA THR A 145 5.97 0.75 -15.94
C THR A 145 6.31 2.24 -15.86
N THR A 146 7.00 2.77 -16.88
CA THR A 146 7.45 4.16 -16.91
C THR A 146 6.27 5.12 -17.03
N GLU A 147 5.34 4.86 -17.94
CA GLU A 147 4.15 5.71 -18.12
C GLU A 147 3.28 5.78 -16.86
N MET A 148 3.16 4.67 -16.11
CA MET A 148 2.46 4.68 -14.83
C MET A 148 3.16 5.61 -13.83
N MET A 149 4.49 5.56 -13.76
CA MET A 149 5.26 6.46 -12.88
C MET A 149 5.14 7.93 -13.31
N ASP A 150 5.17 8.21 -14.61
CA ASP A 150 4.98 9.57 -15.12
C ASP A 150 3.60 10.13 -14.72
N LEU A 151 2.55 9.32 -14.77
CA LEU A 151 1.22 9.72 -14.31
C LEU A 151 1.20 10.06 -12.82
N VAL A 152 1.80 9.23 -11.98
CA VAL A 152 1.90 9.49 -10.53
C VAL A 152 2.67 10.79 -10.26
N ILE A 153 3.84 10.99 -10.90
CA ILE A 153 4.66 12.19 -10.73
C ILE A 153 3.90 13.44 -11.19
N ASN A 154 3.22 13.38 -12.33
CA ASN A 154 2.42 14.49 -12.83
C ASN A 154 1.28 14.86 -11.88
N SER A 155 0.60 13.87 -11.32
CA SER A 155 -0.44 14.08 -10.31
C SER A 155 0.13 14.75 -9.05
N MET A 156 1.28 14.28 -8.52
CA MET A 156 1.95 14.92 -7.38
C MET A 156 2.28 16.40 -7.65
N ASN A 157 2.74 16.74 -8.87
CA ASN A 157 3.07 18.11 -9.24
C ASN A 157 1.82 19.03 -9.28
N ASN A 158 0.68 18.49 -9.70
CA ASN A 158 -0.60 19.22 -9.68
C ASN A 158 -1.04 19.54 -8.26
N TYR A 159 -0.92 18.61 -7.31
CA TYR A 159 -1.22 18.87 -5.89
C TYR A 159 -0.33 19.98 -5.29
N LYS A 160 0.97 20.02 -5.61
CA LYS A 160 1.87 21.07 -5.15
C LYS A 160 1.45 22.45 -5.67
N SER A 161 1.04 22.57 -6.93
CA SER A 161 0.60 23.83 -7.51
C SER A 161 -0.64 24.40 -6.84
N VAL A 162 -1.60 23.55 -6.48
CA VAL A 162 -2.84 23.94 -5.78
C VAL A 162 -2.55 24.42 -4.35
N SER A 163 -1.66 23.72 -3.61
CA SER A 163 -1.28 24.13 -2.25
C SER A 163 -0.56 25.49 -2.21
N TYR A 164 0.30 25.79 -3.18
CA TYR A 164 1.00 27.08 -3.27
C TYR A 164 0.07 28.24 -3.64
N THR A 165 -1.00 28.00 -4.42
CA THR A 165 -1.99 29.03 -4.75
C THR A 165 -2.85 29.40 -3.56
N HIS A 166 -3.18 28.47 -2.68
CA HIS A 166 -3.93 28.75 -1.45
C HIS A 166 -3.12 29.54 -0.41
N LEU A 167 -1.82 29.26 -0.27
CA LEU A 167 -0.95 30.02 0.64
C LEU A 167 -0.78 31.48 0.21
N ARG A 168 -0.67 31.78 -1.10
CA ARG A 168 -0.60 33.15 -1.61
C ARG A 168 -1.91 33.94 -1.48
N ALA A 169 -3.05 33.28 -1.47
CA ALA A 169 -4.34 33.94 -1.29
C ALA A 169 -4.58 34.44 0.15
N HIS A 170 -3.87 33.90 1.14
CA HIS A 170 -3.96 34.34 2.55
C HIS A 170 -2.93 35.40 2.93
N GLU A 171 -1.93 35.68 2.10
CA GLU A 171 -0.92 36.74 2.34
C GLU A 171 -1.32 38.11 1.77
N THR A 172 -2.47 38.24 1.12
CA THR A 172 -2.95 39.45 0.47
C THR A 172 -4.24 40.06 1.05
N THR A 173 -4.49 39.81 2.36
CA THR A 173 -5.58 40.53 3.10
C THR A 173 -5.06 41.25 4.31
#